data_5aaa5461e6490e47a0c33a49be6e794e
#
_entry.id   5aaa5461e6490e47a0c33a49be6e794e
#
_cell.length_a   1.000
_cell.length_b   1.000
_cell.length_c   1.000
_cell.angle_alpha   90.00
_cell.angle_beta   90.00
_cell.angle_gamma   90.00
#
_symmetry.space_group_name_H-M   'P 1'
#
loop_
_entity.id
_entity.type
_entity.pdbx_description
1 polymer ?
#
loop_
_entity_poly.entity_id
_entity_poly.type
_entity_poly.pdbx_seq_one_letter_code
_entity_poly.pdbx_strand_id
1 'polypeptide(L)'
;MKSDIQIAQEAVLAPIGQVAAKLGISEDDLEFYGRYKAKFSDELLKKIENGPNGKLVLVTAINPTPAGEGKTTTTVGLGEAMGRLGKKAVIALREPSLGPCFGVKGGAAGGGYAQVVPMEDLNLHFTGDFHAITSANNLLAAMLDNHLMQGNPLGIDPNQVVWKRCLDMNDRALRNIVIGLGKKTDGVVREDHFIITVASEIMAILCLADDMKDLKERLSRIIVAYTYEGNPVTAADLGAVGSMAALLKDALRPNLIQTIENTPAIVHGGPFANIAHGCNSVRATKAALKLGDIVITEAGFGADLGAEKFFDIKCRMAGLKPDAVVLVATVRALKYNGGVPKTELAQENLEALKKGIVNLEKHIENLQMYKVPVIVTLNRFTEDTDAELNYVKQFCEERGCDFALSEVWAKGGEGGIELAERVLATLAGKKSDFTPIYPDGMPLKEKIETVCKKIYGADGVLFDPAAEKMLTKLTELGFGNVPVCMAKTQYSLSDDPGKLGRPTGYQVTVREVYVSAGAGFVVALTGTIMTMPGLPKHPAAERIDVDDDGVIDGLF
;
A
#
# COMPACT_ATOMS: atom_id res chain seq x y z
N MET A 1 -13.42 -27.58 0.37
CA MET A 1 -13.69 -26.18 0.75
C MET A 1 -13.68 -25.40 -0.55
N LYS A 2 -14.60 -24.45 -0.76
CA LYS A 2 -14.62 -23.62 -1.99
C LYS A 2 -13.40 -22.72 -2.03
N SER A 3 -12.88 -22.44 -3.22
CA SER A 3 -11.82 -21.44 -3.43
C SER A 3 -12.37 -20.01 -3.28
N ASP A 4 -11.48 -19.02 -3.09
CA ASP A 4 -11.91 -17.63 -2.93
C ASP A 4 -12.66 -17.12 -4.17
N ILE A 5 -12.23 -17.51 -5.38
CA ILE A 5 -12.95 -17.15 -6.62
C ILE A 5 -14.34 -17.80 -6.70
N GLN A 6 -14.49 -19.07 -6.31
CA GLN A 6 -15.81 -19.73 -6.30
C GLN A 6 -16.77 -19.05 -5.33
N ILE A 7 -16.29 -18.64 -4.15
CA ILE A 7 -17.11 -17.89 -3.18
C ILE A 7 -17.52 -16.54 -3.78
N ALA A 8 -16.59 -15.83 -4.44
CA ALA A 8 -16.89 -14.54 -5.08
C ALA A 8 -17.89 -14.66 -6.25
N GLN A 9 -17.77 -15.70 -7.09
CA GLN A 9 -18.67 -15.95 -8.22
C GLN A 9 -20.09 -16.32 -7.79
N GLU A 10 -20.25 -16.99 -6.64
CA GLU A 10 -21.57 -17.32 -6.07
C GLU A 10 -22.21 -16.15 -5.32
N ALA A 11 -21.48 -15.07 -5.07
CA ALA A 11 -21.98 -13.93 -4.32
C ALA A 11 -23.10 -13.18 -5.07
N VAL A 12 -24.13 -12.79 -4.33
CA VAL A 12 -25.25 -12.00 -4.88
C VAL A 12 -24.90 -10.51 -4.81
N LEU A 13 -24.48 -9.95 -5.94
CA LEU A 13 -24.07 -8.55 -6.05
C LEU A 13 -25.29 -7.63 -6.21
N ALA A 14 -25.32 -6.57 -5.41
CA ALA A 14 -26.27 -5.47 -5.62
C ALA A 14 -25.81 -4.58 -6.79
N PRO A 15 -26.70 -4.03 -7.61
CA PRO A 15 -26.35 -2.95 -8.53
C PRO A 15 -25.63 -1.82 -7.82
N ILE A 16 -24.58 -1.26 -8.43
CA ILE A 16 -23.71 -0.29 -7.73
C ILE A 16 -24.45 0.98 -7.31
N GLY A 17 -25.49 1.39 -8.01
CA GLY A 17 -26.36 2.49 -7.61
C GLY A 17 -27.04 2.24 -6.25
N GLN A 18 -27.44 0.98 -5.97
CA GLN A 18 -28.01 0.63 -4.66
C GLN A 18 -26.96 0.64 -3.54
N VAL A 19 -25.72 0.28 -3.85
CA VAL A 19 -24.61 0.40 -2.89
C VAL A 19 -24.31 1.86 -2.59
N ALA A 20 -24.28 2.71 -3.62
CA ALA A 20 -24.09 4.16 -3.49
C ALA A 20 -25.21 4.81 -2.66
N ALA A 21 -26.46 4.37 -2.84
CA ALA A 21 -27.60 4.87 -2.08
C ALA A 21 -27.45 4.67 -0.56
N LYS A 22 -26.77 3.61 -0.10
CA LYS A 22 -26.43 3.40 1.32
C LYS A 22 -25.54 4.53 1.87
N LEU A 23 -24.78 5.18 1.00
CA LEU A 23 -23.92 6.32 1.34
C LEU A 23 -24.63 7.68 1.16
N GLY A 24 -25.86 7.68 0.66
CA GLY A 24 -26.61 8.89 0.32
C GLY A 24 -26.16 9.53 -1.01
N ILE A 25 -25.55 8.73 -1.89
CA ILE A 25 -25.09 9.16 -3.22
C ILE A 25 -26.16 8.81 -4.25
N SER A 26 -26.49 9.77 -5.13
CA SER A 26 -27.39 9.55 -6.27
C SER A 26 -26.65 8.92 -7.44
N GLU A 27 -27.40 8.30 -8.36
CA GLU A 27 -26.79 7.76 -9.58
C GLU A 27 -26.19 8.85 -10.49
N ASP A 28 -26.70 10.07 -10.44
CA ASP A 28 -26.16 11.24 -11.17
C ASP A 28 -24.76 11.67 -10.67
N ASP A 29 -24.40 11.27 -9.44
CA ASP A 29 -23.09 11.54 -8.84
C ASP A 29 -22.04 10.46 -9.20
N LEU A 30 -22.42 9.47 -10.05
CA LEU A 30 -21.58 8.33 -10.42
C LEU A 30 -21.32 8.28 -11.93
N GLU A 31 -20.16 7.75 -12.30
CA GLU A 31 -19.85 7.28 -13.65
C GLU A 31 -19.77 5.76 -13.62
N PHE A 32 -20.71 5.10 -14.28
CA PHE A 32 -20.85 3.64 -14.25
C PHE A 32 -19.81 2.94 -15.14
N TYR A 33 -19.15 1.94 -14.58
CA TYR A 33 -18.28 0.99 -15.27
C TYR A 33 -18.93 -0.40 -15.25
N GLY A 34 -20.07 -0.53 -15.93
CA GLY A 34 -20.94 -1.70 -15.87
C GLY A 34 -21.88 -1.66 -14.67
N ARG A 35 -22.45 -2.82 -14.31
CA ARG A 35 -23.54 -2.93 -13.32
C ARG A 35 -23.04 -2.81 -11.86
N TYR A 36 -21.80 -3.21 -11.60
CA TYR A 36 -21.31 -3.47 -10.24
C TYR A 36 -20.13 -2.60 -9.83
N LYS A 37 -19.70 -1.69 -10.70
CA LYS A 37 -18.58 -0.75 -10.47
C LYS A 37 -18.97 0.64 -10.91
N ALA A 38 -18.46 1.65 -10.22
CA ALA A 38 -18.57 3.04 -10.65
C ALA A 38 -17.38 3.87 -10.16
N LYS A 39 -17.13 5.01 -10.81
CA LYS A 39 -16.29 6.07 -10.28
C LYS A 39 -17.15 7.17 -9.69
N PHE A 40 -16.61 7.85 -8.66
CA PHE A 40 -17.21 9.09 -8.16
C PHE A 40 -17.00 10.21 -9.16
N SER A 41 -18.03 11.04 -9.37
CA SER A 41 -17.89 12.26 -10.16
C SER A 41 -17.06 13.33 -9.41
N ASP A 42 -16.45 14.25 -10.14
CA ASP A 42 -15.75 15.39 -9.49
C ASP A 42 -16.74 16.34 -8.80
N GLU A 43 -17.97 16.40 -9.29
CA GLU A 43 -19.09 17.14 -8.69
C GLU A 43 -19.43 16.59 -7.31
N LEU A 44 -19.55 15.26 -7.17
CA LEU A 44 -19.75 14.60 -5.88
C LEU A 44 -18.63 14.96 -4.91
N LEU A 45 -17.37 14.79 -5.33
CA LEU A 45 -16.22 15.04 -4.46
C LEU A 45 -16.18 16.47 -3.93
N LYS A 46 -16.51 17.46 -4.78
CA LYS A 46 -16.68 18.88 -4.36
C LYS A 46 -17.85 19.07 -3.41
N LYS A 47 -18.99 18.42 -3.67
CA LYS A 47 -20.22 18.53 -2.85
C LYS A 47 -20.00 18.03 -1.42
N ILE A 48 -19.22 16.94 -1.25
CA ILE A 48 -18.98 16.33 0.06
C ILE A 48 -17.78 16.94 0.81
N GLU A 49 -16.91 17.70 0.16
CA GLU A 49 -15.62 18.17 0.67
C GLU A 49 -15.72 18.81 2.07
N ASN A 50 -16.73 19.66 2.28
CA ASN A 50 -16.92 20.41 3.53
C ASN A 50 -17.82 19.69 4.56
N GLY A 51 -18.25 18.44 4.29
CA GLY A 51 -19.02 17.64 5.23
C GLY A 51 -18.21 17.23 6.47
N PRO A 52 -18.86 16.74 7.53
CA PRO A 52 -18.17 16.20 8.70
C PRO A 52 -17.37 14.94 8.34
N ASN A 53 -16.30 14.68 9.08
CA ASN A 53 -15.56 13.44 8.96
C ASN A 53 -16.12 12.36 9.88
N GLY A 54 -16.20 11.14 9.37
CA GLY A 54 -16.33 9.94 10.19
C GLY A 54 -15.01 9.59 10.92
N LYS A 55 -15.02 8.46 11.63
CA LYS A 55 -13.87 7.91 12.36
C LYS A 55 -12.96 7.11 11.43
N LEU A 56 -11.67 7.34 11.51
CA LEU A 56 -10.66 6.65 10.70
C LEU A 56 -9.97 5.53 11.50
N VAL A 57 -10.15 4.30 11.06
CA VAL A 57 -9.53 3.10 11.63
C VAL A 57 -8.53 2.53 10.64
N LEU A 58 -7.26 2.44 11.05
CA LEU A 58 -6.21 1.79 10.28
C LEU A 58 -6.14 0.31 10.66
N VAL A 59 -6.12 -0.59 9.68
CA VAL A 59 -5.77 -2.00 9.86
C VAL A 59 -4.35 -2.23 9.36
N THR A 60 -3.52 -2.77 10.21
CA THR A 60 -2.12 -3.14 9.91
C THR A 60 -1.82 -4.53 10.50
N ALA A 61 -0.60 -5.01 10.36
CA ALA A 61 -0.22 -6.33 10.86
C ALA A 61 1.19 -6.33 11.45
N ILE A 62 1.55 -7.40 12.14
CA ILE A 62 2.94 -7.73 12.47
C ILE A 62 3.73 -8.07 11.20
N ASN A 63 5.05 -8.33 11.30
CA ASN A 63 5.84 -8.72 10.12
C ASN A 63 5.20 -9.92 9.43
N PRO A 64 4.97 -9.84 8.09
CA PRO A 64 4.27 -10.89 7.37
C PRO A 64 5.12 -12.15 7.24
N THR A 65 4.46 -13.30 7.31
CA THR A 65 5.01 -14.56 6.81
C THR A 65 4.76 -14.70 5.31
N PRO A 66 5.43 -15.62 4.63
CA PRO A 66 5.13 -15.92 3.23
C PRO A 66 3.69 -16.40 2.95
N ALA A 67 2.97 -16.84 3.98
CA ALA A 67 1.56 -17.24 3.88
C ALA A 67 0.59 -16.05 3.95
N GLY A 68 1.06 -14.88 4.42
CA GLY A 68 0.24 -13.71 4.69
C GLY A 68 -0.50 -13.77 6.03
N GLU A 69 -0.91 -12.60 6.54
CA GLU A 69 -1.54 -12.48 7.87
C GLU A 69 -3.06 -12.22 7.80
N GLY A 70 -3.63 -12.19 6.59
CA GLY A 70 -5.06 -11.94 6.40
C GLY A 70 -5.49 -10.50 6.72
N LYS A 71 -4.59 -9.53 6.57
CA LYS A 71 -4.87 -8.12 6.85
C LYS A 71 -6.05 -7.56 6.03
N THR A 72 -6.05 -7.75 4.72
CA THR A 72 -7.14 -7.30 3.84
C THR A 72 -8.44 -8.02 4.18
N THR A 73 -8.40 -9.33 4.42
CA THR A 73 -9.54 -10.13 4.87
C THR A 73 -10.12 -9.58 6.18
N THR A 74 -9.25 -9.25 7.15
CA THR A 74 -9.68 -8.62 8.42
C THR A 74 -10.29 -7.23 8.18
N THR A 75 -9.71 -6.43 7.28
CA THR A 75 -10.22 -5.09 6.92
C THR A 75 -11.63 -5.18 6.33
N VAL A 76 -11.84 -6.09 5.40
CA VAL A 76 -13.14 -6.32 4.74
C VAL A 76 -14.15 -6.86 5.74
N GLY A 77 -13.82 -7.93 6.46
CA GLY A 77 -14.73 -8.55 7.45
C GLY A 77 -15.09 -7.61 8.61
N LEU A 78 -14.17 -6.75 9.05
CA LEU A 78 -14.48 -5.71 10.03
C LEU A 78 -15.50 -4.70 9.47
N GLY A 79 -15.37 -4.30 8.20
CA GLY A 79 -16.33 -3.43 7.54
C GLY A 79 -17.72 -4.07 7.42
N GLU A 80 -17.79 -5.34 7.06
CA GLU A 80 -19.04 -6.13 7.01
C GLU A 80 -19.66 -6.25 8.41
N ALA A 81 -18.85 -6.54 9.44
CA ALA A 81 -19.31 -6.62 10.83
C ALA A 81 -19.88 -5.28 11.32
N MET A 82 -19.24 -4.16 10.99
CA MET A 82 -19.77 -2.83 11.29
C MET A 82 -21.13 -2.61 10.62
N GLY A 83 -21.28 -3.04 9.36
CA GLY A 83 -22.56 -3.00 8.65
C GLY A 83 -23.65 -3.81 9.34
N ARG A 84 -23.32 -5.02 9.81
CA ARG A 84 -24.25 -5.87 10.60
C ARG A 84 -24.66 -5.22 11.91
N LEU A 85 -23.80 -4.44 12.54
CA LEU A 85 -24.09 -3.64 13.74
C LEU A 85 -24.82 -2.31 13.43
N GLY A 86 -25.30 -2.14 12.19
CA GLY A 86 -26.06 -0.96 11.76
C GLY A 86 -25.24 0.32 11.64
N LYS A 87 -23.91 0.21 11.52
CA LYS A 87 -23.04 1.37 11.31
C LYS A 87 -22.88 1.67 9.83
N LYS A 88 -22.83 2.95 9.47
CA LYS A 88 -22.51 3.41 8.12
C LYS A 88 -21.00 3.29 7.90
N ALA A 89 -20.54 2.07 7.63
CA ALA A 89 -19.13 1.77 7.40
C ALA A 89 -18.75 1.91 5.93
N VAL A 90 -17.54 2.41 5.67
CA VAL A 90 -16.91 2.45 4.34
C VAL A 90 -15.52 1.86 4.45
N ILE A 91 -15.20 0.93 3.55
CA ILE A 91 -13.88 0.33 3.44
C ILE A 91 -13.10 1.09 2.37
N ALA A 92 -11.84 1.45 2.64
CA ALA A 92 -10.98 2.13 1.67
C ALA A 92 -9.70 1.31 1.44
N LEU A 93 -9.54 0.76 0.23
CA LEU A 93 -8.52 -0.23 -0.13
C LEU A 93 -7.64 0.24 -1.29
N ARG A 94 -6.52 -0.47 -1.45
CA ARG A 94 -5.69 -0.37 -2.65
C ARG A 94 -6.24 -1.26 -3.75
N GLU A 95 -6.01 -0.83 -4.98
CA GLU A 95 -6.22 -1.63 -6.19
C GLU A 95 -5.06 -2.63 -6.35
N PRO A 96 -5.30 -3.92 -6.65
CA PRO A 96 -4.25 -4.91 -6.87
C PRO A 96 -3.57 -4.72 -8.24
N SER A 97 -2.27 -5.07 -8.29
CA SER A 97 -1.45 -5.09 -9.50
C SER A 97 -1.49 -6.46 -10.18
N LEU A 98 -1.45 -6.50 -11.50
CA LEU A 98 -1.42 -7.74 -12.29
C LEU A 98 -0.20 -8.60 -11.99
N GLY A 99 0.97 -8.00 -11.81
CA GLY A 99 2.20 -8.75 -11.57
C GLY A 99 2.13 -9.71 -10.39
N PRO A 100 1.75 -9.27 -9.18
CA PRO A 100 1.50 -10.17 -8.05
C PRO A 100 0.40 -11.18 -8.30
N CYS A 101 -0.68 -10.81 -8.99
CA CYS A 101 -1.80 -11.68 -9.34
C CYS A 101 -1.35 -12.91 -10.14
N PHE A 102 -0.58 -12.69 -11.19
CA PHE A 102 -0.03 -13.75 -12.06
C PHE A 102 1.26 -14.37 -11.53
N GLY A 103 1.85 -13.80 -10.46
CA GLY A 103 3.11 -14.22 -9.85
C GLY A 103 2.97 -15.23 -8.74
N VAL A 104 3.05 -14.76 -7.51
CA VAL A 104 3.16 -15.63 -6.32
C VAL A 104 1.87 -15.73 -5.55
N LYS A 105 1.03 -14.68 -5.55
CA LYS A 105 -0.03 -14.52 -4.56
C LYS A 105 -1.17 -13.72 -5.14
N GLY A 106 -2.36 -14.09 -4.70
CA GLY A 106 -3.60 -13.42 -4.94
C GLY A 106 -3.61 -11.92 -4.70
N GLY A 107 -4.53 -11.27 -5.40
CA GLY A 107 -4.78 -9.86 -5.31
C GLY A 107 -5.27 -9.41 -3.93
N ALA A 108 -5.40 -8.10 -3.76
CA ALA A 108 -5.82 -7.50 -2.50
C ALA A 108 -7.36 -7.46 -2.33
N ALA A 109 -8.08 -8.51 -2.72
CA ALA A 109 -9.55 -8.56 -2.65
C ALA A 109 -10.10 -9.04 -1.30
N GLY A 110 -9.25 -9.51 -0.40
CA GLY A 110 -9.65 -10.26 0.80
C GLY A 110 -9.60 -11.77 0.55
N GLY A 111 -10.35 -12.57 1.32
CA GLY A 111 -10.40 -14.01 1.16
C GLY A 111 -11.54 -14.65 1.94
N GLY A 112 -11.91 -15.88 1.59
CA GLY A 112 -13.06 -16.57 2.15
C GLY A 112 -14.35 -15.79 1.97
N TYR A 113 -15.10 -15.63 3.04
CA TYR A 113 -16.37 -14.88 3.05
C TYR A 113 -16.19 -13.39 3.34
N ALA A 114 -14.97 -12.88 3.44
CA ALA A 114 -14.64 -11.46 3.61
C ALA A 114 -13.86 -10.96 2.39
N GLN A 115 -14.58 -10.68 1.30
CA GLN A 115 -14.01 -10.24 0.02
C GLN A 115 -14.74 -9.02 -0.53
N VAL A 116 -14.00 -8.18 -1.28
CA VAL A 116 -14.57 -7.17 -2.17
C VAL A 116 -14.84 -7.78 -3.55
N VAL A 117 -15.96 -7.42 -4.13
CA VAL A 117 -16.47 -7.98 -5.38
C VAL A 117 -16.97 -6.87 -6.33
N PRO A 118 -16.90 -7.05 -7.66
CA PRO A 118 -16.48 -8.26 -8.40
C PRO A 118 -14.95 -8.49 -8.32
N MET A 119 -14.55 -9.67 -7.85
CA MET A 119 -13.15 -10.00 -7.58
C MET A 119 -12.33 -10.13 -8.87
N GLU A 120 -12.88 -10.74 -9.90
CA GLU A 120 -12.22 -10.92 -11.20
C GLU A 120 -11.85 -9.57 -11.82
N ASP A 121 -12.81 -8.65 -11.93
CA ASP A 121 -12.61 -7.32 -12.48
C ASP A 121 -11.53 -6.56 -11.68
N LEU A 122 -11.61 -6.63 -10.36
CA LEU A 122 -10.66 -5.94 -9.48
C LEU A 122 -9.21 -6.43 -9.70
N ASN A 123 -9.02 -7.73 -9.88
CA ASN A 123 -7.68 -8.33 -10.01
C ASN A 123 -7.13 -8.33 -11.44
N LEU A 124 -7.96 -8.13 -12.46
CA LEU A 124 -7.56 -8.16 -13.86
C LEU A 124 -7.61 -6.76 -14.49
N HIS A 125 -8.75 -6.37 -15.02
CA HIS A 125 -8.97 -5.07 -15.65
C HIS A 125 -10.11 -4.33 -14.96
N PHE A 126 -9.77 -3.54 -13.96
CA PHE A 126 -10.76 -2.90 -13.10
C PHE A 126 -11.51 -1.75 -13.80
N THR A 127 -10.93 -0.55 -13.79
CA THR A 127 -11.51 0.66 -14.42
C THR A 127 -10.49 1.40 -15.29
N GLY A 128 -9.30 0.83 -15.49
CA GLY A 128 -8.26 1.36 -16.35
C GLY A 128 -7.24 2.27 -15.66
N ASP A 129 -7.28 2.41 -14.34
CA ASP A 129 -6.39 3.33 -13.61
C ASP A 129 -4.91 2.94 -13.78
N PHE A 130 -4.58 1.66 -13.69
CA PHE A 130 -3.20 1.18 -13.89
C PHE A 130 -2.72 1.35 -15.32
N HIS A 131 -3.60 1.16 -16.31
CA HIS A 131 -3.29 1.45 -17.70
C HIS A 131 -2.99 2.94 -17.89
N ALA A 132 -3.79 3.83 -17.32
CA ALA A 132 -3.57 5.27 -17.37
C ALA A 132 -2.22 5.68 -16.75
N ILE A 133 -1.90 5.11 -15.57
CA ILE A 133 -0.62 5.35 -14.89
C ILE A 133 0.56 4.87 -15.74
N THR A 134 0.49 3.63 -16.26
CA THR A 134 1.51 3.07 -17.16
C THR A 134 1.70 3.94 -18.39
N SER A 135 0.61 4.39 -19.02
CA SER A 135 0.63 5.23 -20.20
C SER A 135 1.25 6.60 -19.94
N ALA A 136 0.90 7.26 -18.82
CA ALA A 136 1.46 8.54 -18.43
C ALA A 136 2.96 8.45 -18.13
N ASN A 137 3.37 7.39 -17.42
CA ASN A 137 4.77 7.13 -17.11
C ASN A 137 5.61 6.92 -18.39
N ASN A 138 5.11 6.12 -19.31
CA ASN A 138 5.83 5.77 -20.53
C ASN A 138 5.77 6.89 -21.57
N LEU A 139 4.73 7.75 -21.55
CA LEU A 139 4.72 8.97 -22.33
C LEU A 139 5.87 9.90 -21.93
N LEU A 140 6.09 10.10 -20.63
CA LEU A 140 7.20 10.91 -20.13
C LEU A 140 8.55 10.33 -20.56
N ALA A 141 8.73 9.01 -20.50
CA ALA A 141 9.94 8.33 -20.98
C ALA A 141 10.14 8.52 -22.50
N ALA A 142 9.08 8.41 -23.30
CA ALA A 142 9.14 8.63 -24.74
C ALA A 142 9.47 10.08 -25.10
N MET A 143 8.92 11.05 -24.37
CA MET A 143 9.21 12.48 -24.57
C MET A 143 10.66 12.81 -24.21
N LEU A 144 11.20 12.19 -23.16
CA LEU A 144 12.62 12.31 -22.79
C LEU A 144 13.54 11.80 -23.90
N ASP A 145 13.30 10.58 -24.40
CA ASP A 145 14.12 10.01 -25.46
C ASP A 145 13.97 10.77 -26.79
N ASN A 146 12.78 11.26 -27.09
CA ASN A 146 12.56 12.15 -28.24
C ASN A 146 13.36 13.46 -28.10
N HIS A 147 13.39 14.06 -26.89
CA HIS A 147 14.18 15.26 -26.62
C HIS A 147 15.68 15.02 -26.87
N LEU A 148 16.21 13.90 -26.37
CA LEU A 148 17.61 13.50 -26.62
C LEU A 148 17.89 13.35 -28.13
N MET A 149 16.99 12.71 -28.86
CA MET A 149 17.15 12.44 -30.29
C MET A 149 17.03 13.72 -31.15
N GLN A 150 16.19 14.68 -30.76
CA GLN A 150 15.92 15.91 -31.50
C GLN A 150 16.88 17.07 -31.18
N GLY A 151 18.09 16.73 -30.72
CA GLY A 151 19.18 17.72 -30.54
C GLY A 151 19.45 18.11 -29.09
N ASN A 152 18.70 17.58 -28.13
CA ASN A 152 18.96 17.74 -26.70
C ASN A 152 19.21 19.19 -26.23
N PRO A 153 18.31 20.14 -26.53
CA PRO A 153 18.53 21.56 -26.19
C PRO A 153 18.64 21.86 -24.70
N LEU A 154 18.17 20.97 -23.81
CA LEU A 154 18.33 21.08 -22.37
C LEU A 154 19.71 20.58 -21.86
N GLY A 155 20.54 20.00 -22.72
CA GLY A 155 21.86 19.50 -22.34
C GLY A 155 21.81 18.32 -21.36
N ILE A 156 20.82 17.45 -21.50
CA ILE A 156 20.68 16.24 -20.68
C ILE A 156 21.87 15.31 -20.93
N ASP A 157 22.52 14.84 -19.86
CA ASP A 157 23.48 13.74 -19.95
C ASP A 157 22.71 12.40 -20.07
N PRO A 158 22.84 11.67 -21.19
CA PRO A 158 22.17 10.37 -21.36
C PRO A 158 22.53 9.33 -20.31
N ASN A 159 23.70 9.47 -19.64
CA ASN A 159 24.13 8.61 -18.53
C ASN A 159 23.55 9.02 -17.18
N GLN A 160 22.87 10.17 -17.10
CA GLN A 160 22.24 10.70 -15.90
C GLN A 160 20.70 10.71 -16.00
N VAL A 161 20.13 9.88 -16.87
CA VAL A 161 18.68 9.66 -16.93
C VAL A 161 18.29 8.79 -15.73
N VAL A 162 17.36 9.30 -14.91
CA VAL A 162 16.86 8.61 -13.69
C VAL A 162 15.43 8.09 -13.87
N TRP A 163 14.71 8.60 -14.87
CA TRP A 163 13.35 8.16 -15.17
C TRP A 163 13.34 6.78 -15.81
N LYS A 164 12.47 5.90 -15.30
CA LYS A 164 12.35 4.51 -15.74
C LYS A 164 11.01 4.29 -16.42
N ARG A 165 10.95 3.36 -17.36
CA ARG A 165 9.70 2.86 -17.93
C ARG A 165 8.96 1.98 -16.94
N CYS A 166 7.68 1.73 -17.15
CA CYS A 166 6.94 0.80 -16.32
C CYS A 166 6.05 -0.16 -17.13
N LEU A 167 5.78 -1.31 -16.51
CA LEU A 167 4.89 -2.35 -17.00
C LEU A 167 4.23 -3.01 -15.78
N ASP A 168 2.91 -3.22 -15.82
CA ASP A 168 2.22 -3.88 -14.70
C ASP A 168 2.25 -5.40 -14.81
N MET A 169 3.46 -5.95 -14.89
CA MET A 169 3.73 -7.39 -14.93
C MET A 169 5.08 -7.69 -14.30
N ASN A 170 5.23 -8.89 -13.71
CA ASN A 170 6.51 -9.37 -13.20
C ASN A 170 7.39 -9.86 -14.35
N ASP A 171 8.39 -9.07 -14.75
CA ASP A 171 9.31 -9.42 -15.81
C ASP A 171 10.76 -9.05 -15.47
N ARG A 172 11.51 -10.01 -14.94
CA ARG A 172 12.91 -9.79 -14.55
C ARG A 172 13.85 -9.49 -15.71
N ALA A 173 13.50 -9.87 -16.94
CA ALA A 173 14.32 -9.61 -18.11
C ALA A 173 14.38 -8.12 -18.47
N LEU A 174 13.39 -7.34 -18.01
CA LEU A 174 13.30 -5.90 -18.24
C LEU A 174 14.01 -5.03 -17.20
N ARG A 175 14.66 -5.63 -16.19
CA ARG A 175 15.36 -4.86 -15.13
C ARG A 175 16.45 -3.96 -15.66
N ASN A 176 17.24 -4.48 -16.60
CA ASN A 176 18.31 -3.75 -17.27
C ASN A 176 18.23 -4.07 -18.75
N ILE A 177 18.05 -3.06 -19.58
CA ILE A 177 17.91 -3.19 -21.03
C ILE A 177 18.74 -2.12 -21.73
N VAL A 178 18.97 -2.30 -23.01
CA VAL A 178 19.54 -1.27 -23.88
C VAL A 178 18.47 -0.84 -24.86
N ILE A 179 18.25 0.46 -25.00
CA ILE A 179 17.30 1.05 -25.94
C ILE A 179 18.01 1.86 -27.03
N GLY A 180 17.27 2.28 -28.04
CA GLY A 180 17.79 3.08 -29.16
C GLY A 180 18.69 2.30 -30.13
N LEU A 181 18.70 0.95 -30.06
CA LEU A 181 19.43 0.10 -31.01
C LEU A 181 18.80 0.15 -32.40
N GLY A 182 19.64 0.07 -33.43
CA GLY A 182 19.18 0.06 -34.82
C GLY A 182 19.80 1.19 -35.64
N LYS A 183 18.98 1.95 -36.35
CA LYS A 183 19.42 3.07 -37.17
C LYS A 183 19.60 4.35 -36.36
N LYS A 184 20.35 5.31 -36.89
CA LYS A 184 20.53 6.62 -36.25
C LYS A 184 19.19 7.34 -35.94
N THR A 185 18.13 6.99 -36.64
CA THR A 185 16.78 7.54 -36.45
C THR A 185 16.00 6.86 -35.30
N ASP A 186 16.51 5.77 -34.73
CA ASP A 186 15.80 4.98 -33.74
C ASP A 186 16.04 5.46 -32.29
N GLY A 187 16.93 6.46 -32.12
CA GLY A 187 17.18 7.10 -30.83
C GLY A 187 18.65 7.14 -30.42
N VAL A 188 18.90 7.59 -29.22
CA VAL A 188 20.22 7.58 -28.58
C VAL A 188 20.38 6.25 -27.83
N VAL A 189 21.45 5.50 -28.15
CA VAL A 189 21.72 4.23 -27.46
C VAL A 189 22.10 4.51 -26.00
N ARG A 190 21.35 3.94 -25.07
CA ARG A 190 21.62 4.05 -23.63
C ARG A 190 21.05 2.85 -22.88
N GLU A 191 21.52 2.65 -21.65
CA GLU A 191 20.87 1.77 -20.69
C GLU A 191 19.54 2.35 -20.23
N ASP A 192 18.56 1.49 -20.02
CA ASP A 192 17.26 1.82 -19.45
C ASP A 192 16.77 0.68 -18.55
N HIS A 193 15.68 0.93 -17.82
CA HIS A 193 15.13 0.00 -16.84
C HIS A 193 13.60 0.07 -16.88
N PHE A 194 12.97 -1.09 -16.63
CA PHE A 194 11.56 -1.13 -16.30
C PHE A 194 11.36 -1.34 -14.80
N ILE A 195 10.32 -0.71 -14.26
CA ILE A 195 9.77 -0.97 -12.94
C ILE A 195 8.33 -1.44 -13.09
N ILE A 196 7.80 -2.14 -12.09
CA ILE A 196 6.38 -2.47 -12.09
C ILE A 196 5.56 -1.19 -11.84
N THR A 197 4.39 -1.06 -12.45
CA THR A 197 3.57 0.16 -12.42
C THR A 197 3.29 0.66 -11.00
N VAL A 198 3.07 -0.23 -10.05
CA VAL A 198 2.84 0.11 -8.62
C VAL A 198 4.10 0.63 -7.89
N ALA A 199 5.27 0.51 -8.50
CA ALA A 199 6.52 1.08 -8.03
C ALA A 199 6.82 2.47 -8.63
N SER A 200 6.03 2.92 -9.61
CA SER A 200 6.26 4.18 -10.29
C SER A 200 5.95 5.39 -9.41
N GLU A 201 6.67 6.48 -9.66
CA GLU A 201 6.39 7.76 -9.00
C GLU A 201 4.99 8.29 -9.39
N ILE A 202 4.51 7.99 -10.61
CA ILE A 202 3.15 8.37 -11.05
C ILE A 202 2.09 7.72 -10.16
N MET A 203 2.25 6.45 -9.78
CA MET A 203 1.35 5.79 -8.82
C MET A 203 1.35 6.51 -7.47
N ALA A 204 2.51 6.85 -6.94
CA ALA A 204 2.62 7.58 -5.68
C ALA A 204 2.00 8.99 -5.76
N ILE A 205 2.23 9.70 -6.85
CA ILE A 205 1.65 11.03 -7.12
C ILE A 205 0.12 10.94 -7.16
N LEU A 206 -0.45 10.02 -7.93
CA LEU A 206 -1.91 9.85 -8.04
C LEU A 206 -2.53 9.55 -6.66
N CYS A 207 -1.86 8.76 -5.83
CA CYS A 207 -2.34 8.42 -4.50
C CYS A 207 -2.22 9.57 -3.48
N LEU A 208 -1.32 10.53 -3.69
CA LEU A 208 -1.11 11.67 -2.79
C LEU A 208 -1.79 12.96 -3.26
N ALA A 209 -2.19 13.04 -4.54
CA ALA A 209 -2.85 14.20 -5.09
C ALA A 209 -4.25 14.43 -4.50
N ASP A 210 -4.55 15.68 -4.17
CA ASP A 210 -5.87 16.10 -3.66
C ASP A 210 -6.87 16.36 -4.79
N ASP A 211 -6.41 17.00 -5.89
CA ASP A 211 -7.23 17.36 -7.04
C ASP A 211 -6.39 17.41 -8.33
N MET A 212 -7.01 17.83 -9.42
CA MET A 212 -6.33 17.97 -10.72
C MET A 212 -5.24 19.05 -10.71
N LYS A 213 -5.39 20.10 -9.94
CA LYS A 213 -4.40 21.16 -9.81
C LYS A 213 -3.16 20.63 -9.08
N ASP A 214 -3.35 20.01 -7.93
CA ASP A 214 -2.27 19.37 -7.15
C ASP A 214 -1.59 18.25 -7.97
N LEU A 215 -2.38 17.45 -8.71
CA LEU A 215 -1.81 16.44 -9.63
C LEU A 215 -0.82 17.08 -10.62
N LYS A 216 -1.22 18.16 -11.30
CA LYS A 216 -0.34 18.86 -12.26
C LYS A 216 0.88 19.48 -11.60
N GLU A 217 0.72 20.06 -10.41
CA GLU A 217 1.83 20.63 -9.64
C GLU A 217 2.83 19.55 -9.23
N ARG A 218 2.36 18.36 -8.84
CA ARG A 218 3.21 17.20 -8.53
C ARG A 218 3.91 16.66 -9.76
N LEU A 219 3.18 16.46 -10.86
CA LEU A 219 3.75 15.99 -12.13
C LEU A 219 4.85 16.95 -12.63
N SER A 220 4.67 18.26 -12.47
CA SER A 220 5.65 19.26 -12.92
C SER A 220 7.01 19.14 -12.26
N ARG A 221 7.07 18.66 -11.01
CA ARG A 221 8.29 18.54 -10.21
C ARG A 221 9.06 17.24 -10.43
N ILE A 222 8.50 16.26 -11.15
CA ILE A 222 9.18 14.98 -11.41
C ILE A 222 10.55 15.26 -12.04
N ILE A 223 11.61 14.76 -11.43
CA ILE A 223 12.97 14.81 -11.98
C ILE A 223 13.17 13.60 -12.88
N VAL A 224 13.49 13.85 -14.16
CA VAL A 224 13.65 12.80 -15.17
C VAL A 224 15.10 12.49 -15.49
N ALA A 225 15.98 13.48 -15.36
CA ALA A 225 17.40 13.39 -15.68
C ALA A 225 18.17 14.54 -15.04
N TYR A 226 19.49 14.53 -15.23
CA TYR A 226 20.36 15.67 -14.93
C TYR A 226 21.12 16.10 -16.19
N THR A 227 21.43 17.40 -16.27
CA THR A 227 22.28 17.97 -17.35
C THR A 227 23.74 17.57 -17.15
N TYR A 228 24.58 17.82 -18.15
CA TYR A 228 26.04 17.65 -18.03
C TYR A 228 26.66 18.47 -16.88
N GLU A 229 26.05 19.58 -16.50
CA GLU A 229 26.44 20.42 -15.35
C GLU A 229 25.87 19.90 -14.00
N GLY A 230 25.03 18.85 -14.03
CA GLY A 230 24.43 18.22 -12.85
C GLY A 230 23.12 18.90 -12.37
N ASN A 231 22.53 19.80 -13.15
CA ASN A 231 21.24 20.41 -12.83
C ASN A 231 20.09 19.44 -13.11
N PRO A 232 19.04 19.39 -12.27
CA PRO A 232 17.88 18.54 -12.52
C PRO A 232 17.07 19.04 -13.71
N VAL A 233 16.55 18.10 -14.52
CA VAL A 233 15.59 18.34 -15.58
C VAL A 233 14.27 17.71 -15.18
N THR A 234 13.17 18.45 -15.31
CA THR A 234 11.85 18.04 -14.83
C THR A 234 10.90 17.67 -15.98
N ALA A 235 9.77 17.05 -15.63
CA ALA A 235 8.69 16.81 -16.58
C ALA A 235 8.09 18.13 -17.13
N ALA A 236 8.14 19.22 -16.35
CA ALA A 236 7.74 20.55 -16.80
C ALA A 236 8.69 21.08 -17.89
N ASP A 237 10.00 20.89 -17.74
CA ASP A 237 10.99 21.30 -18.74
C ASP A 237 10.81 20.59 -20.09
N LEU A 238 10.30 19.35 -20.06
CA LEU A 238 9.94 18.58 -21.26
C LEU A 238 8.55 18.91 -21.82
N GLY A 239 7.76 19.76 -21.14
CA GLY A 239 6.41 20.08 -21.56
C GLY A 239 5.39 18.94 -21.43
N ALA A 240 5.66 17.91 -20.61
CA ALA A 240 4.88 16.68 -20.55
C ALA A 240 3.63 16.76 -19.65
N VAL A 241 3.58 17.72 -18.73
CA VAL A 241 2.60 17.76 -17.63
C VAL A 241 1.14 17.71 -18.09
N GLY A 242 0.79 18.49 -19.12
CA GLY A 242 -0.57 18.56 -19.64
C GLY A 242 -1.05 17.23 -20.22
N SER A 243 -0.22 16.59 -21.03
CA SER A 243 -0.52 15.31 -21.68
C SER A 243 -0.61 14.18 -20.66
N MET A 244 0.29 14.14 -19.66
CA MET A 244 0.24 13.18 -18.55
C MET A 244 -1.04 13.37 -17.73
N ALA A 245 -1.42 14.61 -17.39
CA ALA A 245 -2.64 14.90 -16.65
C ALA A 245 -3.91 14.50 -17.45
N ALA A 246 -3.90 14.68 -18.78
CA ALA A 246 -5.00 14.23 -19.64
C ALA A 246 -5.19 12.71 -19.59
N LEU A 247 -4.09 11.92 -19.62
CA LEU A 247 -4.14 10.47 -19.47
C LEU A 247 -4.64 10.03 -18.08
N LEU A 248 -4.32 10.80 -17.04
CA LEU A 248 -4.66 10.48 -15.65
C LEU A 248 -6.02 11.05 -15.19
N LYS A 249 -6.73 11.79 -16.07
CA LYS A 249 -7.95 12.50 -15.68
C LYS A 249 -8.99 11.59 -15.01
N ASP A 250 -9.31 10.47 -15.62
CA ASP A 250 -10.32 9.56 -15.11
C ASP A 250 -9.77 8.67 -13.97
N ALA A 251 -8.48 8.33 -14.06
CA ALA A 251 -7.79 7.57 -13.02
C ALA A 251 -7.68 8.32 -11.68
N LEU A 252 -7.79 9.65 -11.67
CA LEU A 252 -7.75 10.46 -10.44
C LEU A 252 -9.01 10.31 -9.59
N ARG A 253 -10.12 9.81 -10.15
CA ARG A 253 -11.39 9.63 -9.46
C ARG A 253 -11.47 8.24 -8.80
N PRO A 254 -11.80 8.16 -7.49
CA PRO A 254 -11.91 6.89 -6.78
C PRO A 254 -13.00 5.98 -7.32
N ASN A 255 -12.79 4.66 -7.19
CA ASN A 255 -13.71 3.63 -7.62
C ASN A 255 -14.58 3.15 -6.45
N LEU A 256 -15.88 2.96 -6.70
CA LEU A 256 -16.84 2.37 -5.78
C LEU A 256 -17.15 0.94 -6.21
N ILE A 257 -17.04 0.00 -5.27
CA ILE A 257 -17.48 -1.38 -5.35
C ILE A 257 -18.12 -1.81 -4.03
N GLN A 258 -18.27 -3.09 -3.80
CA GLN A 258 -18.93 -3.65 -2.61
C GLN A 258 -18.21 -4.86 -2.08
N THR A 259 -18.51 -5.25 -0.85
CA THR A 259 -18.14 -6.57 -0.32
C THR A 259 -19.21 -7.62 -0.64
N ILE A 260 -18.93 -8.89 -0.34
CA ILE A 260 -19.92 -9.98 -0.46
C ILE A 260 -21.20 -9.65 0.31
N GLU A 261 -21.11 -8.95 1.45
CA GLU A 261 -22.27 -8.52 2.24
C GLU A 261 -22.81 -7.14 1.82
N ASN A 262 -22.43 -6.65 0.65
CA ASN A 262 -22.82 -5.36 0.07
C ASN A 262 -22.45 -4.13 0.94
N THR A 263 -21.37 -4.21 1.73
CA THR A 263 -20.79 -3.04 2.38
C THR A 263 -20.03 -2.22 1.33
N PRO A 264 -20.21 -0.89 1.28
CA PRO A 264 -19.52 -0.05 0.32
C PRO A 264 -18.00 -0.09 0.50
N ALA A 265 -17.28 -0.28 -0.60
CA ALA A 265 -15.82 -0.24 -0.63
C ALA A 265 -15.32 0.73 -1.71
N ILE A 266 -14.41 1.61 -1.33
CA ILE A 266 -13.73 2.55 -2.21
C ILE A 266 -12.34 2.00 -2.49
N VAL A 267 -12.04 1.73 -3.76
CA VAL A 267 -10.75 1.17 -4.17
C VAL A 267 -10.06 2.16 -5.09
N HIS A 268 -8.83 2.57 -4.76
CA HIS A 268 -8.13 3.56 -5.57
C HIS A 268 -6.63 3.57 -5.33
N GLY A 269 -5.84 3.36 -6.39
CA GLY A 269 -4.39 3.31 -6.37
C GLY A 269 -3.82 2.13 -5.59
N GLY A 270 -2.56 1.79 -5.84
CA GLY A 270 -1.95 0.60 -5.26
C GLY A 270 -0.42 0.66 -5.09
N PRO A 271 0.16 1.74 -4.51
CA PRO A 271 1.61 1.85 -4.37
C PRO A 271 2.17 0.77 -3.45
N PHE A 272 3.36 0.24 -3.77
CA PHE A 272 4.04 -0.73 -2.92
C PHE A 272 4.52 -0.10 -1.61
N ALA A 273 4.40 -0.83 -0.50
CA ALA A 273 4.77 -0.33 0.82
C ALA A 273 6.26 -0.46 1.16
N ASN A 274 7.04 -1.17 0.37
CA ASN A 274 8.49 -1.31 0.58
C ASN A 274 9.33 -0.29 -0.20
N ILE A 275 8.72 0.50 -1.09
CA ILE A 275 9.40 1.52 -1.91
C ILE A 275 8.59 2.82 -2.08
N ALA A 276 7.32 2.82 -1.67
CA ALA A 276 6.42 3.96 -1.65
C ALA A 276 5.59 3.93 -0.36
N HIS A 277 4.58 4.79 -0.24
CA HIS A 277 3.82 4.91 1.02
C HIS A 277 2.82 3.77 1.29
N GLY A 278 2.57 2.87 0.32
CA GLY A 278 1.87 1.61 0.55
C GLY A 278 0.41 1.69 0.99
N CYS A 279 -0.28 2.77 0.68
CA CYS A 279 -1.66 3.03 1.09
C CYS A 279 -2.50 3.43 -0.11
N ASN A 280 -3.82 3.27 -0.03
CA ASN A 280 -4.76 3.81 -1.02
C ASN A 280 -4.67 5.34 -1.08
N SER A 281 -5.36 5.94 -2.07
CA SER A 281 -5.25 7.38 -2.30
C SER A 281 -5.80 8.24 -1.17
N VAL A 282 -5.28 9.45 -1.07
CA VAL A 282 -5.79 10.52 -0.19
C VAL A 282 -7.23 10.85 -0.56
N ARG A 283 -7.55 10.98 -1.85
CA ARG A 283 -8.91 11.25 -2.35
C ARG A 283 -9.91 10.19 -1.89
N ALA A 284 -9.56 8.90 -2.03
CA ALA A 284 -10.43 7.80 -1.58
C ALA A 284 -10.67 7.85 -0.07
N THR A 285 -9.62 8.06 0.73
CA THR A 285 -9.75 8.14 2.19
C THR A 285 -10.55 9.37 2.63
N LYS A 286 -10.31 10.53 2.03
CA LYS A 286 -11.08 11.75 2.32
C LYS A 286 -12.55 11.59 1.93
N ALA A 287 -12.85 11.04 0.75
CA ALA A 287 -14.21 10.76 0.33
C ALA A 287 -14.91 9.76 1.28
N ALA A 288 -14.23 8.67 1.65
CA ALA A 288 -14.76 7.71 2.61
C ALA A 288 -15.13 8.37 3.95
N LEU A 289 -14.25 9.25 4.47
CA LEU A 289 -14.50 10.00 5.72
C LEU A 289 -15.71 10.92 5.67
N LYS A 290 -16.04 11.46 4.48
CA LYS A 290 -17.22 12.30 4.29
C LYS A 290 -18.52 11.50 4.10
N LEU A 291 -18.40 10.26 3.66
CA LEU A 291 -19.53 9.41 3.30
C LEU A 291 -19.93 8.42 4.40
N GLY A 292 -19.01 8.02 5.25
CA GLY A 292 -19.24 7.03 6.30
C GLY A 292 -19.02 7.56 7.71
N ASP A 293 -19.69 6.94 8.68
CA ASP A 293 -19.47 7.22 10.11
C ASP A 293 -18.16 6.59 10.59
N ILE A 294 -17.80 5.43 9.99
CA ILE A 294 -16.58 4.68 10.29
C ILE A 294 -15.93 4.30 8.97
N VAL A 295 -14.66 4.68 8.82
CA VAL A 295 -13.83 4.35 7.68
C VAL A 295 -12.76 3.37 8.12
N ILE A 296 -12.67 2.24 7.43
CA ILE A 296 -11.69 1.21 7.67
C ILE A 296 -10.75 1.16 6.47
N THR A 297 -9.46 1.40 6.71
CA THR A 297 -8.45 1.37 5.66
C THR A 297 -7.27 0.50 6.09
N GLU A 298 -6.43 0.13 5.13
CA GLU A 298 -5.24 -0.67 5.41
C GLU A 298 -3.95 -0.02 4.91
N ALA A 299 -2.82 -0.45 5.48
CA ALA A 299 -1.49 -0.15 4.98
C ALA A 299 -0.75 -1.45 4.62
N GLY A 300 0.10 -1.41 3.59
CA GLY A 300 0.80 -2.59 3.07
C GLY A 300 1.83 -3.17 4.02
N PHE A 301 2.03 -4.49 3.99
CA PHE A 301 2.97 -5.22 4.84
C PHE A 301 2.73 -5.06 6.35
N GLY A 302 3.80 -5.11 7.16
CA GLY A 302 3.74 -4.93 8.60
C GLY A 302 3.66 -3.46 9.04
N ALA A 303 3.40 -3.26 10.33
CA ALA A 303 3.27 -1.91 10.89
C ALA A 303 4.58 -1.12 10.87
N ASP A 304 5.70 -1.81 10.85
CA ASP A 304 7.04 -1.22 10.70
C ASP A 304 7.29 -0.56 9.34
N LEU A 305 6.56 -0.97 8.31
CA LEU A 305 6.63 -0.40 6.96
C LEU A 305 5.36 0.38 6.60
N GLY A 306 4.23 -0.34 6.54
CA GLY A 306 2.99 0.24 6.02
C GLY A 306 2.37 1.26 6.97
N ALA A 307 2.21 0.93 8.27
CA ALA A 307 1.62 1.87 9.21
C ALA A 307 2.55 3.07 9.47
N GLU A 308 3.86 2.87 9.55
CA GLU A 308 4.84 3.96 9.64
C GLU A 308 4.62 4.97 8.50
N LYS A 309 4.57 4.50 7.23
CA LYS A 309 4.38 5.38 6.07
C LYS A 309 2.97 5.97 5.98
N PHE A 310 1.96 5.24 6.44
CA PHE A 310 0.61 5.78 6.57
C PHE A 310 0.61 7.00 7.49
N PHE A 311 1.29 6.93 8.63
CA PHE A 311 1.37 8.01 9.60
C PHE A 311 2.31 9.14 9.16
N ASP A 312 3.56 8.80 8.85
CA ASP A 312 4.62 9.79 8.63
C ASP A 312 4.65 10.35 7.20
N ILE A 313 3.98 9.71 6.24
CA ILE A 313 3.83 10.24 4.88
C ILE A 313 2.40 10.65 4.61
N LYS A 314 1.47 9.68 4.52
CA LYS A 314 0.09 9.95 4.06
C LYS A 314 -0.68 10.86 5.03
N CYS A 315 -0.74 10.52 6.32
CA CYS A 315 -1.46 11.34 7.30
C CYS A 315 -0.85 12.73 7.45
N ARG A 316 0.48 12.81 7.47
CA ARG A 316 1.21 14.08 7.52
C ARG A 316 0.84 14.99 6.35
N MET A 317 0.96 14.47 5.11
CA MET A 317 0.74 15.26 3.90
C MET A 317 -0.73 15.64 3.68
N ALA A 318 -1.66 14.76 4.06
CA ALA A 318 -3.08 14.94 3.83
C ALA A 318 -3.86 15.55 5.02
N GLY A 319 -3.18 15.79 6.15
CA GLY A 319 -3.83 16.29 7.37
C GLY A 319 -4.79 15.28 8.01
N LEU A 320 -4.61 13.98 7.75
CA LEU A 320 -5.45 12.93 8.31
C LEU A 320 -5.08 12.63 9.77
N LYS A 321 -6.07 12.30 10.58
CA LYS A 321 -5.90 11.94 12.00
C LYS A 321 -6.63 10.62 12.26
N PRO A 322 -5.92 9.49 12.32
CA PRO A 322 -6.53 8.21 12.65
C PRO A 322 -7.03 8.18 14.10
N ASP A 323 -8.22 7.59 14.30
CA ASP A 323 -8.86 7.49 15.61
C ASP A 323 -8.46 6.20 16.36
N ALA A 324 -8.19 5.12 15.63
CA ALA A 324 -7.75 3.85 16.19
C ALA A 324 -6.94 3.04 15.17
N VAL A 325 -6.18 2.06 15.67
CA VAL A 325 -5.43 1.09 14.87
C VAL A 325 -5.80 -0.32 15.30
N VAL A 326 -6.10 -1.17 14.33
CA VAL A 326 -6.24 -2.62 14.49
C VAL A 326 -4.94 -3.28 14.04
N LEU A 327 -4.25 -3.94 14.94
CA LEU A 327 -3.02 -4.69 14.69
C LEU A 327 -3.34 -6.18 14.55
N VAL A 328 -3.25 -6.70 13.35
CA VAL A 328 -3.51 -8.10 13.02
C VAL A 328 -2.27 -8.94 13.34
N ALA A 329 -2.46 -10.01 14.08
CA ALA A 329 -1.47 -11.06 14.30
C ALA A 329 -2.09 -12.43 13.98
N THR A 330 -1.25 -13.43 13.77
CA THR A 330 -1.64 -14.83 13.67
C THR A 330 -0.74 -15.69 14.57
N VAL A 331 -1.29 -16.75 15.11
CA VAL A 331 -0.51 -17.73 15.89
C VAL A 331 0.64 -18.28 15.04
N ARG A 332 0.37 -18.55 13.76
CA ARG A 332 1.37 -19.03 12.79
C ARG A 332 2.54 -18.05 12.63
N ALA A 333 2.25 -16.75 12.46
CA ALA A 333 3.30 -15.73 12.33
C ALA A 333 4.14 -15.60 13.60
N LEU A 334 3.52 -15.66 14.76
CA LEU A 334 4.23 -15.62 16.04
C LEU A 334 5.12 -16.85 16.22
N LYS A 335 4.63 -18.06 15.93
CA LYS A 335 5.46 -19.29 15.96
C LYS A 335 6.63 -19.21 14.94
N TYR A 336 6.39 -18.70 13.74
CA TYR A 336 7.44 -18.49 12.74
C TYR A 336 8.52 -17.52 13.26
N ASN A 337 8.12 -16.40 13.85
CA ASN A 337 9.03 -15.46 14.51
C ASN A 337 9.76 -16.09 15.73
N GLY A 338 9.21 -17.14 16.30
CA GLY A 338 9.83 -17.99 17.34
C GLY A 338 10.76 -19.06 16.82
N GLY A 339 10.92 -19.17 15.47
CA GLY A 339 11.87 -20.07 14.81
C GLY A 339 11.27 -21.39 14.33
N VAL A 340 9.95 -21.55 14.29
CA VAL A 340 9.29 -22.76 13.76
C VAL A 340 9.33 -22.75 12.22
N PRO A 341 9.75 -23.85 11.57
CA PRO A 341 9.71 -23.98 10.12
C PRO A 341 8.29 -23.87 9.57
N LYS A 342 8.15 -23.36 8.35
CA LYS A 342 6.83 -23.16 7.69
C LYS A 342 5.97 -24.43 7.62
N THR A 343 6.59 -25.59 7.49
CA THR A 343 5.92 -26.90 7.38
C THR A 343 5.31 -27.37 8.69
N GLU A 344 5.67 -26.77 9.83
CA GLU A 344 5.28 -27.21 11.17
C GLU A 344 4.37 -26.19 11.88
N LEU A 345 4.01 -25.07 11.25
CA LEU A 345 3.23 -23.98 11.85
C LEU A 345 1.80 -24.38 12.26
N ALA A 346 1.25 -25.46 11.71
CA ALA A 346 -0.07 -25.99 12.09
C ALA A 346 -0.07 -26.75 13.43
N GLN A 347 1.10 -27.18 13.93
CA GLN A 347 1.21 -27.90 15.19
C GLN A 347 1.27 -26.92 16.37
N GLU A 348 0.62 -27.27 17.50
CA GLU A 348 0.73 -26.49 18.73
C GLU A 348 2.19 -26.37 19.19
N ASN A 349 2.64 -25.15 19.47
CA ASN A 349 3.96 -24.90 20.00
C ASN A 349 4.00 -23.60 20.84
N LEU A 350 3.59 -23.73 22.11
CA LEU A 350 3.57 -22.61 23.06
C LEU A 350 4.95 -22.03 23.35
N GLU A 351 6.01 -22.85 23.35
CA GLU A 351 7.36 -22.34 23.61
C GLU A 351 7.87 -21.46 22.47
N ALA A 352 7.62 -21.86 21.23
CA ALA A 352 7.95 -21.03 20.08
C ALA A 352 7.06 -19.76 20.03
N LEU A 353 5.79 -19.89 20.39
CA LEU A 353 4.87 -18.76 20.49
C LEU A 353 5.38 -17.72 21.49
N LYS A 354 5.77 -18.16 22.70
CA LYS A 354 6.36 -17.31 23.75
C LYS A 354 7.65 -16.64 23.28
N LYS A 355 8.47 -17.34 22.51
CA LYS A 355 9.70 -16.80 21.96
C LYS A 355 9.44 -15.77 20.86
N GLY A 356 8.42 -15.97 20.02
CA GLY A 356 8.12 -15.10 18.89
C GLY A 356 7.21 -13.91 19.19
N ILE A 357 6.51 -13.93 20.35
CA ILE A 357 5.55 -12.85 20.70
C ILE A 357 6.21 -11.48 20.88
N VAL A 358 7.52 -11.44 21.06
CA VAL A 358 8.30 -10.20 21.12
C VAL A 358 8.20 -9.36 19.83
N ASN A 359 7.86 -10.00 18.70
CA ASN A 359 7.56 -9.30 17.46
C ASN A 359 6.26 -8.50 17.58
N LEU A 360 5.20 -9.12 18.10
CA LEU A 360 3.94 -8.43 18.40
C LEU A 360 4.16 -7.29 19.39
N GLU A 361 4.92 -7.53 20.47
CA GLU A 361 5.26 -6.51 21.46
C GLU A 361 5.89 -5.27 20.82
N LYS A 362 6.89 -5.46 19.95
CA LYS A 362 7.55 -4.34 19.28
C LYS A 362 6.59 -3.58 18.36
N HIS A 363 5.70 -4.27 17.66
CA HIS A 363 4.69 -3.60 16.81
C HIS A 363 3.65 -2.81 17.65
N ILE A 364 3.25 -3.31 18.82
CA ILE A 364 2.40 -2.56 19.77
C ILE A 364 3.11 -1.28 20.20
N GLU A 365 4.37 -1.40 20.68
CA GLU A 365 5.18 -0.24 21.06
C GLU A 365 5.30 0.79 19.94
N ASN A 366 5.57 0.34 18.70
CA ASN A 366 5.70 1.21 17.54
C ASN A 366 4.43 2.02 17.30
N LEU A 367 3.27 1.38 17.35
CA LEU A 367 1.98 2.03 17.13
C LEU A 367 1.61 3.01 18.26
N GLN A 368 1.94 2.64 19.51
CA GLN A 368 1.71 3.50 20.68
C GLN A 368 2.54 4.80 20.62
N MET A 369 3.72 4.80 19.95
CA MET A 369 4.52 6.02 19.78
C MET A 369 3.78 7.12 19.01
N TYR A 370 2.84 6.74 18.13
CA TYR A 370 1.99 7.69 17.39
C TYR A 370 0.79 8.20 18.20
N LYS A 371 0.63 7.76 19.46
CA LYS A 371 -0.44 8.15 20.38
C LYS A 371 -1.85 7.86 19.84
N VAL A 372 -2.00 6.79 19.08
CA VAL A 372 -3.28 6.29 18.58
C VAL A 372 -3.67 5.05 19.37
N PRO A 373 -4.94 4.89 19.82
CA PRO A 373 -5.41 3.67 20.47
C PRO A 373 -5.19 2.42 19.62
N VAL A 374 -4.63 1.36 20.22
CA VAL A 374 -4.30 0.11 19.54
C VAL A 374 -5.22 -1.01 20.03
N ILE A 375 -5.82 -1.73 19.07
CA ILE A 375 -6.57 -2.96 19.30
C ILE A 375 -5.79 -4.08 18.60
N VAL A 376 -5.43 -5.14 19.33
CA VAL A 376 -4.83 -6.34 18.76
C VAL A 376 -5.94 -7.30 18.36
N THR A 377 -5.86 -7.86 17.16
CA THR A 377 -6.74 -8.94 16.74
C THR A 377 -5.93 -10.16 16.29
N LEU A 378 -6.35 -11.34 16.71
CA LEU A 378 -5.87 -12.59 16.15
C LEU A 378 -6.81 -13.02 15.01
N ASN A 379 -6.26 -13.12 13.81
CA ASN A 379 -6.91 -13.79 12.69
C ASN A 379 -6.76 -15.31 12.91
N ARG A 380 -7.83 -15.94 13.41
CA ARG A 380 -7.85 -17.34 13.83
C ARG A 380 -7.89 -18.29 12.66
N PHE A 381 -7.05 -19.31 12.70
CA PHE A 381 -7.09 -20.47 11.83
C PHE A 381 -7.64 -21.69 12.57
N THR A 382 -8.13 -22.68 11.81
CA THR A 382 -8.79 -23.89 12.37
C THR A 382 -7.86 -24.73 13.25
N GLU A 383 -6.55 -24.64 13.00
CA GLU A 383 -5.54 -25.41 13.74
C GLU A 383 -5.02 -24.68 14.99
N ASP A 384 -5.40 -23.43 15.20
CA ASP A 384 -4.98 -22.67 16.39
C ASP A 384 -5.66 -23.23 17.64
N THR A 385 -4.86 -23.56 18.67
CA THR A 385 -5.37 -24.15 19.91
C THR A 385 -5.81 -23.07 20.90
N ASP A 386 -6.74 -23.43 21.78
CA ASP A 386 -7.22 -22.51 22.82
C ASP A 386 -6.08 -22.07 23.76
N ALA A 387 -5.08 -22.92 23.99
CA ALA A 387 -3.91 -22.59 24.80
C ALA A 387 -3.08 -21.47 24.14
N GLU A 388 -2.86 -21.55 22.82
CA GLU A 388 -2.14 -20.52 22.05
C GLU A 388 -2.93 -19.20 21.99
N LEU A 389 -4.24 -19.27 21.72
CA LEU A 389 -5.12 -18.10 21.67
C LEU A 389 -5.18 -17.37 23.03
N ASN A 390 -5.38 -18.13 24.13
CA ASN A 390 -5.45 -17.56 25.48
C ASN A 390 -4.13 -16.92 25.90
N TYR A 391 -2.99 -17.52 25.53
CA TYR A 391 -1.69 -16.92 25.81
C TYR A 391 -1.52 -15.55 25.17
N VAL A 392 -1.86 -15.41 23.89
CA VAL A 392 -1.76 -14.10 23.20
C VAL A 392 -2.75 -13.09 23.77
N LYS A 393 -3.97 -13.51 24.09
CA LYS A 393 -4.97 -12.65 24.75
C LYS A 393 -4.45 -12.09 26.07
N GLN A 394 -3.99 -12.96 26.97
CA GLN A 394 -3.42 -12.56 28.26
C GLN A 394 -2.23 -11.61 28.08
N PHE A 395 -1.34 -11.92 27.12
CA PHE A 395 -0.19 -11.06 26.80
C PHE A 395 -0.61 -9.64 26.42
N CYS A 396 -1.67 -9.48 25.61
CA CYS A 396 -2.18 -8.17 25.21
C CYS A 396 -2.84 -7.43 26.37
N GLU A 397 -3.64 -8.13 27.18
CA GLU A 397 -4.31 -7.57 28.36
C GLU A 397 -3.31 -7.04 29.40
N GLU A 398 -2.23 -7.78 29.67
CA GLU A 398 -1.14 -7.37 30.57
C GLU A 398 -0.43 -6.09 30.10
N ARG A 399 -0.47 -5.77 28.80
CA ARG A 399 0.10 -4.55 28.19
C ARG A 399 -0.91 -3.44 27.99
N GLY A 400 -2.12 -3.61 28.53
CA GLY A 400 -3.20 -2.62 28.42
C GLY A 400 -3.72 -2.43 27.01
N CYS A 401 -3.51 -3.40 26.12
CA CYS A 401 -4.07 -3.39 24.77
C CYS A 401 -5.46 -4.03 24.75
N ASP A 402 -6.38 -3.41 24.00
CA ASP A 402 -7.65 -4.06 23.68
C ASP A 402 -7.38 -5.27 22.76
N PHE A 403 -8.15 -6.34 22.96
CA PHE A 403 -8.00 -7.58 22.22
C PHE A 403 -9.35 -8.12 21.73
N ALA A 404 -9.38 -8.70 20.54
CA ALA A 404 -10.52 -9.44 19.99
C ALA A 404 -10.06 -10.54 19.04
N LEU A 405 -10.84 -11.61 18.93
CA LEU A 405 -10.65 -12.63 17.91
C LEU A 405 -11.33 -12.22 16.59
N SER A 406 -10.80 -12.72 15.47
CA SER A 406 -11.36 -12.54 14.14
C SER A 406 -11.44 -13.89 13.43
N GLU A 407 -12.64 -14.26 12.98
CA GLU A 407 -12.92 -15.48 12.21
C GLU A 407 -13.57 -15.11 10.85
N VAL A 408 -13.28 -13.90 10.35
CA VAL A 408 -13.95 -13.33 9.18
C VAL A 408 -13.71 -14.11 7.89
N TRP A 409 -12.58 -14.80 7.76
CA TRP A 409 -12.33 -15.64 6.60
C TRP A 409 -13.39 -16.74 6.44
N ALA A 410 -13.74 -17.39 7.53
CA ALA A 410 -14.69 -18.50 7.54
C ALA A 410 -16.17 -18.06 7.63
N LYS A 411 -16.44 -16.92 8.27
CA LYS A 411 -17.79 -16.51 8.67
C LYS A 411 -18.21 -15.13 8.14
N GLY A 412 -17.38 -14.47 7.30
CA GLY A 412 -17.69 -13.12 6.84
C GLY A 412 -17.84 -12.12 7.98
N GLY A 413 -18.75 -11.18 7.84
CA GLY A 413 -19.00 -10.15 8.87
C GLY A 413 -19.43 -10.70 10.23
N GLU A 414 -20.08 -11.86 10.29
CA GLU A 414 -20.42 -12.50 11.57
C GLU A 414 -19.17 -12.82 12.39
N GLY A 415 -18.13 -13.35 11.74
CA GLY A 415 -16.85 -13.65 12.38
C GLY A 415 -16.05 -12.42 12.85
N GLY A 416 -16.49 -11.22 12.49
CA GLY A 416 -15.88 -9.94 12.87
C GLY A 416 -16.62 -9.17 13.95
N ILE A 417 -17.76 -9.66 14.47
CA ILE A 417 -18.60 -8.91 15.40
C ILE A 417 -17.85 -8.55 16.69
N GLU A 418 -17.13 -9.50 17.31
CA GLU A 418 -16.34 -9.23 18.52
C GLU A 418 -15.30 -8.12 18.29
N LEU A 419 -14.60 -8.18 17.16
CA LEU A 419 -13.64 -7.14 16.78
C LEU A 419 -14.33 -5.79 16.55
N ALA A 420 -15.47 -5.77 15.86
CA ALA A 420 -16.23 -4.55 15.59
C ALA A 420 -16.72 -3.89 16.88
N GLU A 421 -17.28 -4.66 17.81
CA GLU A 421 -17.71 -4.17 19.13
C GLU A 421 -16.52 -3.61 19.92
N ARG A 422 -15.37 -4.29 19.90
CA ARG A 422 -14.14 -3.80 20.54
C ARG A 422 -13.65 -2.47 19.94
N VAL A 423 -13.65 -2.37 18.61
CA VAL A 423 -13.30 -1.11 17.91
C VAL A 423 -14.26 0.01 18.30
N LEU A 424 -15.57 -0.25 18.31
CA LEU A 424 -16.59 0.74 18.71
C LEU A 424 -16.40 1.19 20.17
N ALA A 425 -16.14 0.27 21.08
CA ALA A 425 -15.86 0.59 22.48
C ALA A 425 -14.59 1.44 22.62
N THR A 426 -13.53 1.12 21.89
CA THR A 426 -12.29 1.90 21.88
C THR A 426 -12.51 3.31 21.33
N LEU A 427 -13.24 3.46 20.22
CA LEU A 427 -13.57 4.77 19.63
C LEU A 427 -14.42 5.64 20.56
N ALA A 428 -15.29 5.03 21.38
CA ALA A 428 -16.11 5.74 22.36
C ALA A 428 -15.35 6.11 23.64
N GLY A 429 -14.44 5.24 24.09
CA GLY A 429 -13.77 5.36 25.40
C GLY A 429 -12.35 5.96 25.36
N LYS A 430 -11.68 5.95 24.22
CA LYS A 430 -10.29 6.43 24.07
C LYS A 430 -10.20 7.52 23.01
N LYS A 431 -9.37 8.51 23.25
CA LYS A 431 -9.12 9.60 22.30
C LYS A 431 -7.74 9.44 21.68
N SER A 432 -7.65 9.56 20.36
CA SER A 432 -6.39 9.68 19.64
C SER A 432 -5.79 11.07 19.81
N ASP A 433 -4.48 11.12 20.10
CA ASP A 433 -3.64 12.32 20.08
C ASP A 433 -2.52 12.15 19.03
N PHE A 434 -2.93 11.72 17.84
CA PHE A 434 -2.02 11.36 16.76
C PHE A 434 -0.92 12.39 16.53
N THR A 435 0.32 11.92 16.55
CA THR A 435 1.52 12.73 16.32
C THR A 435 2.53 11.92 15.52
N PRO A 436 3.05 12.42 14.38
CA PRO A 436 4.16 11.80 13.66
C PRO A 436 5.42 11.64 14.53
N ILE A 437 6.29 10.66 14.21
CA ILE A 437 7.47 10.36 15.07
C ILE A 437 8.63 11.35 14.92
N TYR A 438 8.60 12.20 13.91
CA TYR A 438 9.57 13.27 13.70
C TYR A 438 8.88 14.54 13.16
N PRO A 439 9.40 15.75 13.45
CA PRO A 439 8.90 17.01 12.89
C PRO A 439 9.41 17.23 11.45
N ASP A 440 8.69 18.07 10.67
CA ASP A 440 9.02 18.35 9.27
C ASP A 440 10.41 18.95 9.09
N GLY A 441 10.81 19.88 9.97
CA GLY A 441 12.11 20.56 9.92
C GLY A 441 13.33 19.74 10.36
N MET A 442 13.14 18.46 10.75
CA MET A 442 14.27 17.58 11.08
C MET A 442 15.09 17.28 9.81
N PRO A 443 16.44 17.30 9.85
CA PRO A 443 17.27 16.91 8.71
C PRO A 443 16.98 15.49 8.20
N LEU A 444 17.10 15.26 6.88
CA LEU A 444 16.80 13.95 6.26
C LEU A 444 17.54 12.79 6.93
N LYS A 445 18.83 12.96 7.23
CA LYS A 445 19.65 11.94 7.90
C LYS A 445 19.08 11.57 9.27
N GLU A 446 18.68 12.56 10.06
CA GLU A 446 18.09 12.37 11.39
C GLU A 446 16.70 11.75 11.31
N LYS A 447 15.89 12.06 10.29
CA LYS A 447 14.59 11.38 10.04
C LYS A 447 14.81 9.89 9.80
N ILE A 448 15.76 9.52 8.93
CA ILE A 448 16.12 8.12 8.65
C ILE A 448 16.59 7.42 9.93
N GLU A 449 17.48 8.03 10.69
CA GLU A 449 17.94 7.49 11.98
C GLU A 449 16.80 7.33 12.98
N THR A 450 15.86 8.28 13.02
CA THR A 450 14.71 8.23 13.91
C THR A 450 13.82 7.03 13.60
N VAL A 451 13.50 6.78 12.32
CA VAL A 451 12.72 5.60 11.91
C VAL A 451 13.47 4.33 12.27
N CYS A 452 14.75 4.21 11.91
CA CYS A 452 15.54 3.01 12.16
C CYS A 452 15.66 2.69 13.67
N LYS A 453 15.91 3.69 14.49
CA LYS A 453 16.08 3.50 15.95
C LYS A 453 14.73 3.24 16.64
N LYS A 454 13.72 4.07 16.39
CA LYS A 454 12.45 3.99 17.10
C LYS A 454 11.59 2.83 16.59
N ILE A 455 11.40 2.71 15.27
CA ILE A 455 10.48 1.73 14.68
C ILE A 455 11.15 0.37 14.53
N TYR A 456 12.36 0.31 13.98
CA TYR A 456 13.04 -0.96 13.73
C TYR A 456 13.79 -1.48 14.95
N GLY A 457 14.17 -0.62 15.91
CA GLY A 457 14.92 -1.01 17.08
C GLY A 457 16.42 -1.19 16.82
N ALA A 458 16.95 -0.56 15.76
CA ALA A 458 18.37 -0.57 15.44
C ALA A 458 19.16 0.32 16.42
N ASP A 459 20.42 -0.05 16.68
CA ASP A 459 21.33 0.76 17.51
C ASP A 459 21.82 2.01 16.76
N GLY A 460 21.86 1.96 15.44
CA GLY A 460 22.32 3.05 14.59
C GLY A 460 22.09 2.81 13.10
N VAL A 461 22.56 3.75 12.30
CA VAL A 461 22.48 3.70 10.84
C VAL A 461 23.85 3.94 10.23
N LEU A 462 24.23 3.11 9.29
CA LEU A 462 25.39 3.31 8.42
C LEU A 462 24.90 3.86 7.09
N PHE A 463 25.62 4.84 6.57
CA PHE A 463 25.32 5.40 5.25
C PHE A 463 26.50 5.12 4.32
N ASP A 464 26.23 4.49 3.19
CA ASP A 464 27.25 4.37 2.15
C ASP A 464 27.62 5.76 1.60
N PRO A 465 28.86 5.97 1.13
CA PRO A 465 29.30 7.28 0.64
C PRO A 465 28.40 7.88 -0.44
N ALA A 466 27.83 7.05 -1.30
CA ALA A 466 26.87 7.48 -2.34
C ALA A 466 25.57 8.01 -1.73
N ALA A 467 25.06 7.37 -0.68
CA ALA A 467 23.87 7.81 0.04
C ALA A 467 24.11 9.14 0.76
N GLU A 468 25.26 9.31 1.43
CA GLU A 468 25.60 10.59 2.09
C GLU A 468 25.73 11.76 1.11
N LYS A 469 26.40 11.53 -0.02
CA LYS A 469 26.51 12.53 -1.08
C LYS A 469 25.14 12.93 -1.63
N MET A 470 24.25 11.96 -1.83
CA MET A 470 22.90 12.22 -2.33
C MET A 470 22.05 12.97 -1.31
N LEU A 471 22.09 12.63 -0.01
CA LEU A 471 21.38 13.37 1.04
C LEU A 471 21.78 14.84 1.08
N THR A 472 23.09 15.14 0.93
CA THR A 472 23.59 16.50 0.83
C THR A 472 23.01 17.20 -0.40
N LYS A 473 23.13 16.59 -1.59
CA LYS A 473 22.59 17.13 -2.84
C LYS A 473 21.08 17.41 -2.77
N LEU A 474 20.30 16.49 -2.21
CA LEU A 474 18.86 16.66 -2.07
C LEU A 474 18.49 17.79 -1.10
N THR A 475 19.26 17.97 -0.05
CA THR A 475 19.08 19.10 0.87
C THR A 475 19.35 20.44 0.17
N GLU A 476 20.42 20.54 -0.62
CA GLU A 476 20.76 21.71 -1.44
C GLU A 476 19.70 22.02 -2.51
N LEU A 477 19.07 20.98 -3.08
CA LEU A 477 17.95 21.10 -4.03
C LEU A 477 16.61 21.46 -3.37
N GLY A 478 16.57 21.65 -2.04
CA GLY A 478 15.35 22.08 -1.33
C GLY A 478 14.47 20.95 -0.79
N PHE A 479 14.90 19.70 -0.87
CA PHE A 479 14.14 18.54 -0.37
C PHE A 479 14.43 18.20 1.12
N GLY A 480 15.10 19.05 1.87
CA GLY A 480 15.47 18.80 3.27
C GLY A 480 14.28 18.57 4.22
N ASN A 481 13.13 19.16 3.92
CA ASN A 481 11.94 19.11 4.80
C ASN A 481 10.93 18.01 4.45
N VAL A 482 11.09 17.29 3.32
CA VAL A 482 10.15 16.24 2.93
C VAL A 482 10.26 15.01 3.84
N PRO A 483 9.20 14.20 4.00
CA PRO A 483 9.28 12.94 4.74
C PRO A 483 10.20 11.92 4.06
N VAL A 484 10.64 10.92 4.83
CA VAL A 484 11.46 9.82 4.34
C VAL A 484 10.64 8.55 4.20
N CYS A 485 10.89 7.81 3.11
CA CYS A 485 10.30 6.53 2.82
C CYS A 485 11.40 5.46 2.90
N MET A 486 11.41 4.69 3.98
CA MET A 486 12.37 3.60 4.14
C MET A 486 11.99 2.41 3.27
N ALA A 487 12.89 2.01 2.40
CA ALA A 487 12.76 0.84 1.53
C ALA A 487 13.60 -0.31 2.08
N LYS A 488 12.95 -1.28 2.72
CA LYS A 488 13.59 -2.45 3.33
C LYS A 488 12.77 -3.73 3.12
N THR A 489 13.34 -4.87 3.51
CA THR A 489 12.60 -6.14 3.56
C THR A 489 11.37 -6.05 4.46
N GLN A 490 10.28 -6.67 4.05
CA GLN A 490 9.05 -6.75 4.83
C GLN A 490 9.06 -7.87 5.90
N TYR A 491 10.02 -8.79 5.82
CA TYR A 491 10.01 -10.02 6.62
C TYR A 491 10.69 -9.90 7.99
N SER A 492 11.32 -8.78 8.28
CA SER A 492 12.02 -8.52 9.54
C SER A 492 11.87 -7.05 9.94
N LEU A 493 12.00 -6.75 11.21
CA LEU A 493 12.21 -5.39 11.71
C LEU A 493 13.54 -4.81 11.24
N SER A 494 14.57 -5.66 11.02
CA SER A 494 15.86 -5.21 10.47
C SER A 494 15.86 -5.16 8.93
N ASP A 495 16.98 -4.74 8.35
CA ASP A 495 17.26 -4.82 6.91
C ASP A 495 17.71 -6.22 6.43
N ASP A 496 17.87 -7.17 7.37
CA ASP A 496 18.18 -8.58 7.10
C ASP A 496 16.91 -9.44 7.28
N PRO A 497 16.38 -10.05 6.21
CA PRO A 497 15.16 -10.87 6.28
C PRO A 497 15.31 -12.14 7.14
N GLY A 498 16.51 -12.56 7.45
CA GLY A 498 16.79 -13.72 8.30
C GLY A 498 16.70 -13.43 9.80
N LYS A 499 16.68 -12.16 10.21
CA LYS A 499 16.57 -11.76 11.62
C LYS A 499 15.12 -11.67 12.04
N LEU A 500 14.56 -12.78 12.54
CA LEU A 500 13.16 -12.89 12.97
C LEU A 500 12.93 -12.36 14.40
N GLY A 501 11.67 -12.20 14.78
CA GLY A 501 11.26 -11.77 16.12
C GLY A 501 11.52 -10.28 16.37
N ARG A 502 12.31 -9.99 17.39
CA ARG A 502 12.72 -8.61 17.77
C ARG A 502 14.26 -8.55 17.81
N PRO A 503 14.90 -8.33 16.67
CA PRO A 503 16.36 -8.25 16.61
C PRO A 503 16.88 -7.03 17.39
N THR A 504 18.05 -7.21 18.02
CA THR A 504 18.79 -6.18 18.78
C THR A 504 20.28 -6.24 18.44
N GLY A 505 21.04 -5.22 18.78
CA GLY A 505 22.49 -5.23 18.59
C GLY A 505 22.89 -5.12 17.10
N TYR A 506 22.15 -4.36 16.29
CA TYR A 506 22.41 -4.24 14.85
C TYR A 506 22.31 -2.79 14.37
N GLN A 507 22.93 -2.54 13.23
CA GLN A 507 22.82 -1.28 12.50
C GLN A 507 22.15 -1.53 11.16
N VAL A 508 21.35 -0.55 10.71
CA VAL A 508 20.75 -0.56 9.36
C VAL A 508 21.72 0.13 8.40
N THR A 509 21.93 -0.46 7.22
CA THR A 509 22.78 0.16 6.19
C THR A 509 21.94 0.79 5.10
N VAL A 510 22.04 2.12 4.95
CA VAL A 510 21.44 2.86 3.84
C VAL A 510 22.44 2.90 2.68
N ARG A 511 22.11 2.20 1.60
CA ARG A 511 23.01 2.02 0.43
C ARG A 511 22.83 3.11 -0.61
N GLU A 512 21.60 3.52 -0.83
CA GLU A 512 21.24 4.49 -1.85
C GLU A 512 20.10 5.37 -1.35
N VAL A 513 20.07 6.60 -1.83
CA VAL A 513 18.98 7.55 -1.56
C VAL A 513 18.60 8.22 -2.87
N TYR A 514 17.30 8.38 -3.11
CA TYR A 514 16.79 9.16 -4.23
C TYR A 514 15.50 9.90 -3.82
N VAL A 515 15.10 10.88 -4.61
CA VAL A 515 13.88 11.64 -4.38
C VAL A 515 12.78 11.25 -5.36
N SER A 516 11.57 11.02 -4.83
CA SER A 516 10.31 11.06 -5.59
C SER A 516 9.78 12.49 -5.50
N ALA A 517 10.31 13.37 -6.36
CA ALA A 517 10.14 14.82 -6.23
C ALA A 517 8.70 15.28 -6.42
N GLY A 518 7.97 14.66 -7.34
CA GLY A 518 6.54 14.89 -7.56
C GLY A 518 5.68 14.34 -6.43
N ALA A 519 6.00 13.15 -5.93
CA ALA A 519 5.31 12.57 -4.77
C ALA A 519 5.63 13.36 -3.48
N GLY A 520 6.83 13.93 -3.37
CA GLY A 520 7.23 14.79 -2.26
C GLY A 520 7.80 14.02 -1.07
N PHE A 521 8.58 12.96 -1.30
CA PHE A 521 9.33 12.25 -0.27
C PHE A 521 10.68 11.75 -0.79
N VAL A 522 11.60 11.50 0.14
CA VAL A 522 12.90 10.89 -0.15
C VAL A 522 12.86 9.41 0.19
N VAL A 523 13.35 8.57 -0.73
CA VAL A 523 13.44 7.12 -0.54
C VAL A 523 14.85 6.74 -0.11
N ALA A 524 14.96 5.97 0.98
CA ALA A 524 16.22 5.44 1.49
C ALA A 524 16.23 3.90 1.36
N LEU A 525 17.11 3.38 0.52
CA LEU A 525 17.25 1.95 0.24
C LEU A 525 18.20 1.30 1.23
N THR A 526 17.74 0.29 1.97
CA THR A 526 18.54 -0.41 2.99
C THR A 526 19.01 -1.80 2.55
N GLY A 527 18.60 -2.24 1.37
CA GLY A 527 18.96 -3.56 0.84
C GLY A 527 18.68 -3.65 -0.65
N THR A 528 18.72 -4.85 -1.19
CA THR A 528 18.30 -5.08 -2.57
C THR A 528 16.79 -5.08 -2.65
N ILE A 529 16.20 -3.95 -2.96
CA ILE A 529 14.76 -3.79 -3.15
C ILE A 529 14.43 -3.93 -4.64
N MET A 530 13.59 -4.91 -4.96
CA MET A 530 13.20 -5.15 -6.35
C MET A 530 12.02 -4.27 -6.75
N THR A 531 12.27 -3.35 -7.65
CA THR A 531 11.25 -2.50 -8.27
C THR A 531 10.60 -3.15 -9.50
N MET A 532 11.21 -4.22 -10.04
CA MET A 532 10.64 -5.10 -11.05
C MET A 532 10.75 -6.55 -10.56
N PRO A 533 9.69 -7.10 -9.93
CA PRO A 533 9.63 -8.49 -9.50
C PRO A 533 9.78 -9.46 -10.69
N GLY A 534 10.25 -10.66 -10.43
CA GLY A 534 10.25 -11.74 -11.41
C GLY A 534 9.15 -12.76 -11.10
N LEU A 535 8.69 -13.48 -12.10
CA LEU A 535 7.84 -14.64 -11.88
C LEU A 535 8.59 -15.72 -11.09
N PRO A 536 7.95 -16.42 -10.14
CA PRO A 536 8.53 -17.55 -9.42
C PRO A 536 8.69 -18.76 -10.33
N LYS A 537 9.29 -19.83 -9.80
CA LYS A 537 9.46 -21.10 -10.55
C LYS A 537 8.12 -21.69 -11.04
N HIS A 538 7.08 -21.57 -10.22
CA HIS A 538 5.70 -21.96 -10.54
C HIS A 538 4.79 -20.76 -10.27
N PRO A 539 4.57 -19.90 -11.28
CA PRO A 539 3.72 -18.73 -11.14
C PRO A 539 2.23 -19.11 -11.06
N ALA A 540 1.42 -18.25 -10.45
CA ALA A 540 -0.04 -18.41 -10.43
C ALA A 540 -0.62 -18.51 -11.86
N ALA A 541 0.01 -17.85 -12.81
CA ALA A 541 -0.34 -17.91 -14.24
C ALA A 541 -0.46 -19.34 -14.83
N GLU A 542 0.24 -20.32 -14.26
CA GLU A 542 0.13 -21.74 -14.72
C GLU A 542 -1.21 -22.39 -14.36
N ARG A 543 -2.00 -21.78 -13.45
CA ARG A 543 -3.24 -22.34 -12.93
C ARG A 543 -4.48 -21.51 -13.28
N ILE A 544 -4.26 -20.26 -13.68
CA ILE A 544 -5.36 -19.37 -14.07
C ILE A 544 -5.83 -19.78 -15.46
N ASP A 545 -7.12 -20.05 -15.61
CA ASP A 545 -7.74 -20.43 -16.88
C ASP A 545 -9.13 -19.78 -17.01
N VAL A 546 -9.66 -19.82 -18.20
CA VAL A 546 -11.03 -19.39 -18.53
C VAL A 546 -11.70 -20.48 -19.39
N ASP A 547 -12.87 -20.91 -18.99
CA ASP A 547 -13.62 -21.94 -19.72
C ASP A 547 -14.33 -21.36 -20.97
N ASP A 548 -14.98 -22.25 -21.74
CA ASP A 548 -15.70 -21.89 -22.98
C ASP A 548 -16.90 -20.95 -22.73
N ASP A 549 -17.42 -20.90 -21.52
CA ASP A 549 -18.50 -20.00 -21.08
C ASP A 549 -17.97 -18.66 -20.53
N GLY A 550 -16.65 -18.48 -20.49
CA GLY A 550 -16.01 -17.27 -20.02
C GLY A 550 -15.85 -17.19 -18.49
N VAL A 551 -16.03 -18.31 -17.78
CA VAL A 551 -15.84 -18.37 -16.31
C VAL A 551 -14.36 -18.59 -16.00
N ILE A 552 -13.83 -17.73 -15.14
CA ILE A 552 -12.42 -17.78 -14.73
C ILE A 552 -12.25 -18.74 -13.55
N ASP A 553 -11.22 -19.57 -13.59
CA ASP A 553 -10.77 -20.41 -12.47
C ASP A 553 -9.29 -20.18 -12.16
N GLY A 554 -8.86 -20.66 -11.00
CA GLY A 554 -7.44 -20.58 -10.57
C GLY A 554 -6.97 -19.19 -10.17
N LEU A 555 -7.85 -18.20 -10.13
CA LEU A 555 -7.50 -16.82 -9.74
C LEU A 555 -7.37 -16.64 -8.20
N PHE A 556 -7.40 -17.66 -7.41
CA PHE A 556 -7.18 -17.81 -5.96
C PHE A 556 -8.18 -18.78 -5.30
#